data_9998c05550b92ca8f02d4acc8ac01fcd
#
_entry.id   9998c05550b92ca8f02d4acc8ac01fcd
#
_cell.length_a   1.000
_cell.length_b   1.000
_cell.length_c   1.000
_cell.angle_alpha   90.00
_cell.angle_beta   90.00
_cell.angle_gamma   90.00
#
_symmetry.space_group_name_H-M   'P 1'
#
loop_
_entity.id
_entity.type
_entity.pdbx_description
1 polymer ?
#
loop_
_entity_poly.entity_id
_entity_poly.type
_entity_poly.pdbx_seq_one_letter_code
_entity_poly.pdbx_strand_id
1 'polypeptide(L)'
;MEYFHLKKVHLFFYSKDSNNYNYILYKNSNEEIYHHMFNQITNSDNGSIYSISRFLTKTFGKLFIDDSISKILSKENLEIKNEFENLAQYELWENEVFLFWLDKLSKNPIQYDLIKEEVIFFIEIPNISLDYLNSILEKNNYKYRFLFINEVNISAIKLSDETNKILTALPIDKMKHHIIDTMKMKEEKKYSIYIILSMKTPGKDQNGFFHFPALFHSIYRKNNEEWKYINVSTDGLPSDELLSKTKAILIPGSNLSVYNDYDFLRKTEVFLRNLIDDILFNKKYPKLKLLGICFGMQIIVSALGGEIKKMPGEHRGKPEDIQIVDDKFYEFDFYKNSGVEKRKKLRICEAHGDETVKYPEEKYNIKLYGSSNSCKTEIMADEQGKILLIQGHPEYLPEFNSNRVAKFFLSFRYKIQNPTKEQIEKFINDMISDEFAKNVNAIEYRKLCNYFMKN
;
A
#
# COMPACT_ATOMS: atom_id res chain seq x y z
N MET A 1 14.08 -0.79 -8.69
CA MET A 1 13.34 -0.32 -9.89
C MET A 1 12.07 0.32 -9.38
N GLU A 2 11.73 1.52 -9.86
CA GLU A 2 10.46 2.14 -9.52
C GLU A 2 9.38 1.45 -10.34
N TYR A 3 8.39 0.85 -9.69
CA TYR A 3 7.30 0.10 -10.33
C TYR A 3 6.43 0.92 -11.30
N PHE A 4 6.68 2.22 -11.40
CA PHE A 4 5.88 3.16 -12.18
C PHE A 4 6.09 3.09 -13.71
N HIS A 5 7.04 2.29 -14.17
CA HIS A 5 7.36 2.16 -15.61
C HIS A 5 7.13 0.75 -16.16
N LEU A 6 6.58 -0.14 -15.34
CA LEU A 6 6.33 -1.51 -15.80
C LEU A 6 5.16 -1.56 -16.77
N LYS A 7 5.34 -2.26 -17.89
CA LYS A 7 4.31 -2.49 -18.90
C LYS A 7 3.68 -3.87 -18.79
N LYS A 8 4.43 -4.85 -18.29
CA LYS A 8 3.96 -6.22 -18.20
C LYS A 8 4.53 -6.92 -16.97
N VAL A 9 3.68 -7.71 -16.33
CA VAL A 9 4.06 -8.50 -15.17
C VAL A 9 3.74 -9.96 -15.43
N HIS A 10 4.72 -10.81 -15.22
CA HIS A 10 4.60 -12.25 -15.29
C HIS A 10 4.55 -12.83 -13.88
N LEU A 11 3.65 -13.80 -13.67
CA LEU A 11 3.40 -14.38 -12.35
C LEU A 11 3.70 -15.86 -12.40
N PHE A 12 4.64 -16.30 -11.57
CA PHE A 12 4.93 -17.70 -11.34
C PHE A 12 4.59 -18.07 -9.92
N PHE A 13 3.53 -18.83 -9.75
CA PHE A 13 3.22 -19.46 -8.48
C PHE A 13 4.09 -20.69 -8.33
N TYR A 14 4.64 -20.89 -7.14
CA TYR A 14 5.42 -22.06 -6.85
C TYR A 14 5.07 -22.64 -5.48
N SER A 15 5.19 -23.96 -5.37
CA SER A 15 5.20 -24.67 -4.10
C SER A 15 6.57 -25.27 -3.85
N LYS A 16 6.93 -25.40 -2.58
CA LYS A 16 8.21 -25.98 -2.16
C LYS A 16 7.93 -27.25 -1.37
N ASP A 17 8.50 -28.37 -1.82
CA ASP A 17 8.54 -29.63 -1.09
C ASP A 17 10.01 -30.05 -0.89
N SER A 18 10.49 -29.98 0.36
CA SER A 18 11.90 -30.22 0.73
C SER A 18 12.86 -29.39 -0.13
N ASN A 19 13.44 -29.97 -1.16
CA ASN A 19 14.37 -29.31 -2.09
C ASN A 19 13.79 -29.10 -3.51
N ASN A 20 12.54 -29.50 -3.74
CA ASN A 20 11.91 -29.40 -5.04
C ASN A 20 11.04 -28.17 -5.13
N TYR A 21 11.17 -27.44 -6.22
CA TYR A 21 10.33 -26.31 -6.56
C TYR A 21 9.42 -26.71 -7.72
N ASN A 22 8.11 -26.64 -7.52
CA ASN A 22 7.12 -26.92 -8.52
C ASN A 22 6.41 -25.64 -8.88
N TYR A 23 6.40 -25.26 -10.15
CA TYR A 23 5.78 -24.04 -10.66
C TYR A 23 4.43 -24.38 -11.29
N ILE A 24 3.48 -23.48 -11.20
CA ILE A 24 2.15 -23.68 -11.76
C ILE A 24 2.03 -23.03 -13.13
N LEU A 25 1.67 -23.84 -14.11
CA LEU A 25 1.13 -23.39 -15.38
C LEU A 25 -0.36 -23.76 -15.45
N TYR A 26 -1.10 -23.06 -16.31
CA TYR A 26 -2.50 -23.38 -16.58
C TYR A 26 -2.75 -23.57 -18.08
N LYS A 27 -3.81 -24.29 -18.41
CA LYS A 27 -4.36 -24.36 -19.76
C LYS A 27 -5.89 -24.27 -19.72
N ASN A 28 -6.50 -23.79 -20.80
CA ASN A 28 -7.94 -23.99 -21.00
C ASN A 28 -8.26 -25.46 -21.18
N SER A 29 -9.42 -25.93 -20.71
CA SER A 29 -9.80 -27.33 -20.76
C SER A 29 -9.82 -27.92 -22.17
N ASN A 30 -10.02 -27.06 -23.18
CA ASN A 30 -10.09 -27.44 -24.60
C ASN A 30 -8.77 -27.20 -25.36
N GLU A 31 -7.70 -26.81 -24.69
CA GLU A 31 -6.40 -26.53 -25.31
C GLU A 31 -5.35 -27.52 -24.83
N GLU A 32 -4.35 -27.76 -25.69
CA GLU A 32 -3.17 -28.56 -25.32
C GLU A 32 -1.97 -27.69 -24.89
N ILE A 33 -2.11 -26.36 -24.99
CA ILE A 33 -1.04 -25.42 -24.77
C ILE A 33 -1.14 -24.86 -23.33
N TYR A 34 -0.04 -24.94 -22.61
CA TYR A 34 0.07 -24.40 -21.24
C TYR A 34 0.64 -22.98 -21.22
N HIS A 35 0.13 -22.17 -20.33
CA HIS A 35 0.45 -20.76 -20.15
C HIS A 35 0.91 -20.49 -18.72
N HIS A 36 1.84 -19.55 -18.55
CA HIS A 36 2.02 -18.87 -17.25
C HIS A 36 1.04 -17.70 -17.13
N MET A 37 0.83 -17.23 -15.92
CA MET A 37 -0.03 -16.08 -15.69
C MET A 37 0.70 -14.78 -15.99
N PHE A 38 0.03 -13.85 -16.65
CA PHE A 38 0.57 -12.51 -16.85
C PHE A 38 -0.52 -11.44 -16.84
N ASN A 39 -0.14 -10.22 -16.53
CA ASN A 39 -1.00 -9.05 -16.60
C ASN A 39 -0.31 -7.92 -17.37
N GLN A 40 -1.03 -7.28 -18.29
CA GLN A 40 -0.57 -6.05 -18.91
C GLN A 40 -0.95 -4.87 -18.00
N ILE A 41 0.04 -4.04 -17.67
CA ILE A 41 -0.16 -2.85 -16.86
C ILE A 41 -0.48 -1.70 -17.80
N THR A 42 -1.63 -1.08 -17.62
CA THR A 42 -2.00 0.13 -18.36
C THR A 42 -1.41 1.36 -17.67
N ASN A 43 -1.29 2.48 -18.39
CA ASN A 43 -0.74 3.73 -17.84
C ASN A 43 -1.55 4.31 -16.67
N SER A 44 -2.80 3.86 -16.47
CA SER A 44 -3.64 4.19 -15.31
C SER A 44 -3.35 3.32 -14.09
N ASP A 45 -2.59 2.23 -14.26
CA ASP A 45 -2.31 1.28 -13.19
C ASP A 45 -1.20 1.81 -12.26
N ASN A 46 -1.56 2.07 -11.05
CA ASN A 46 -0.77 2.77 -10.06
C ASN A 46 0.16 1.87 -9.25
N GLY A 47 1.03 1.22 -9.94
CA GLY A 47 2.00 0.31 -9.38
C GLY A 47 1.60 -1.15 -9.59
N SER A 48 2.57 -1.91 -10.02
CA SER A 48 2.44 -3.31 -10.42
C SER A 48 1.81 -4.18 -9.34
N ILE A 49 2.17 -3.95 -8.08
CA ILE A 49 1.70 -4.77 -6.95
C ILE A 49 0.19 -4.60 -6.73
N TYR A 50 -0.32 -3.38 -6.84
CA TYR A 50 -1.77 -3.13 -6.70
C TYR A 50 -2.56 -3.78 -7.83
N SER A 51 -2.14 -3.57 -9.07
CA SER A 51 -2.78 -4.16 -10.26
C SER A 51 -2.72 -5.69 -10.25
N ILE A 52 -1.58 -6.26 -9.82
CA ILE A 52 -1.43 -7.70 -9.65
C ILE A 52 -2.38 -8.21 -8.57
N SER A 53 -2.45 -7.56 -7.41
CA SER A 53 -3.35 -7.95 -6.33
C SER A 53 -4.81 -7.97 -6.80
N ARG A 54 -5.24 -6.94 -7.55
CA ARG A 54 -6.58 -6.87 -8.15
C ARG A 54 -6.82 -7.98 -9.16
N PHE A 55 -5.85 -8.24 -10.04
CA PHE A 55 -5.91 -9.32 -11.02
C PHE A 55 -6.04 -10.69 -10.32
N LEU A 56 -5.20 -10.96 -9.32
CA LEU A 56 -5.23 -12.20 -8.55
C LEU A 56 -6.55 -12.38 -7.80
N THR A 57 -7.08 -11.31 -7.22
CA THR A 57 -8.38 -11.33 -6.53
C THR A 57 -9.49 -11.74 -7.49
N LYS A 58 -9.56 -11.11 -8.66
CA LYS A 58 -10.61 -11.41 -9.64
C LYS A 58 -10.50 -12.79 -10.26
N THR A 59 -9.27 -13.22 -10.53
CA THR A 59 -9.02 -14.46 -11.31
C THR A 59 -8.94 -15.68 -10.42
N PHE A 60 -8.34 -15.58 -9.24
CA PHE A 60 -7.99 -16.73 -8.41
C PHE A 60 -8.43 -16.59 -6.94
N GLY A 61 -9.20 -15.57 -6.61
CA GLY A 61 -9.56 -15.28 -5.23
C GLY A 61 -10.08 -16.47 -4.45
N LYS A 62 -10.90 -17.32 -5.07
CA LYS A 62 -11.44 -18.53 -4.43
C LYS A 62 -10.46 -19.69 -4.34
N LEU A 63 -9.44 -19.77 -5.22
CA LEU A 63 -8.62 -20.95 -5.38
C LEU A 63 -7.49 -21.10 -4.36
N PHE A 64 -6.87 -19.99 -3.95
CA PHE A 64 -5.67 -20.02 -3.14
C PHE A 64 -5.90 -19.65 -1.67
N ILE A 65 -7.14 -19.40 -1.30
CA ILE A 65 -7.48 -18.74 -0.04
C ILE A 65 -8.23 -19.64 0.93
N ASP A 66 -8.82 -20.74 0.44
CA ASP A 66 -9.71 -21.60 1.25
C ASP A 66 -9.09 -22.07 2.59
N ASP A 67 -7.80 -22.41 2.61
CA ASP A 67 -7.15 -22.86 3.85
C ASP A 67 -6.47 -21.74 4.66
N SER A 68 -5.95 -20.72 4.01
CA SER A 68 -5.15 -19.68 4.66
C SER A 68 -6.01 -18.57 5.24
N ILE A 69 -7.05 -18.14 4.53
CA ILE A 69 -8.00 -17.14 5.03
C ILE A 69 -9.02 -17.76 5.98
N SER A 70 -9.47 -18.98 5.76
CA SER A 70 -10.33 -19.64 6.74
C SER A 70 -9.65 -19.73 8.12
N LYS A 71 -8.33 -19.93 8.16
CA LYS A 71 -7.54 -19.88 9.41
C LYS A 71 -7.37 -18.48 9.98
N ILE A 72 -7.28 -17.45 9.13
CA ILE A 72 -7.20 -16.05 9.57
C ILE A 72 -8.58 -15.56 10.02
N LEU A 73 -9.61 -15.87 9.26
CA LEU A 73 -10.99 -15.47 9.55
C LEU A 73 -11.63 -16.32 10.67
N SER A 74 -11.21 -17.58 10.87
CA SER A 74 -11.66 -18.39 12.02
C SER A 74 -11.10 -17.87 13.36
N LYS A 75 -9.95 -17.19 13.36
CA LYS A 75 -9.46 -16.49 14.55
C LYS A 75 -10.29 -15.25 14.89
N GLU A 76 -11.05 -14.71 13.92
CA GLU A 76 -11.91 -13.53 14.08
C GLU A 76 -13.40 -13.87 14.14
N ASN A 77 -13.79 -15.15 14.39
CA ASN A 77 -15.19 -15.62 14.45
C ASN A 77 -16.04 -15.35 13.18
N LEU A 78 -15.41 -15.26 12.02
CA LEU A 78 -16.10 -15.21 10.74
C LEU A 78 -16.14 -16.61 10.12
N GLU A 79 -17.20 -17.36 10.37
CA GLU A 79 -17.49 -18.60 9.64
C GLU A 79 -17.75 -18.23 8.16
N ILE A 80 -16.84 -18.61 7.27
CA ILE A 80 -17.09 -18.58 5.83
C ILE A 80 -18.00 -19.78 5.52
N LYS A 81 -19.31 -19.53 5.47
CA LYS A 81 -20.23 -20.49 4.85
C LYS A 81 -20.01 -20.47 3.35
N ASN A 82 -20.01 -21.64 2.74
CA ASN A 82 -19.73 -21.89 1.31
C ASN A 82 -20.68 -21.22 0.30
N GLU A 83 -21.64 -20.42 0.77
CA GLU A 83 -22.56 -19.65 -0.06
C GLU A 83 -22.71 -18.26 0.55
N PHE A 84 -22.34 -17.25 -0.22
CA PHE A 84 -22.58 -15.87 0.19
C PHE A 84 -24.07 -15.57 0.10
N GLU A 85 -24.72 -15.36 1.23
CA GLU A 85 -26.14 -15.09 1.30
C GLU A 85 -26.55 -13.74 0.69
N ASN A 86 -25.57 -12.83 0.50
CA ASN A 86 -25.85 -11.52 -0.12
C ASN A 86 -24.60 -10.86 -0.71
N LEU A 87 -24.82 -9.83 -1.53
CA LEU A 87 -23.79 -9.08 -2.22
C LEU A 87 -22.78 -8.40 -1.26
N ALA A 88 -23.24 -7.98 -0.08
CA ALA A 88 -22.37 -7.32 0.91
C ALA A 88 -21.32 -8.27 1.50
N GLN A 89 -21.65 -9.55 1.68
CA GLN A 89 -20.71 -10.57 2.12
C GLN A 89 -19.67 -10.90 1.04
N TYR A 90 -20.12 -10.96 -0.23
CA TYR A 90 -19.21 -11.14 -1.37
C TYR A 90 -18.22 -9.98 -1.52
N GLU A 91 -18.68 -8.75 -1.39
CA GLU A 91 -17.82 -7.55 -1.45
C GLU A 91 -16.82 -7.50 -0.30
N LEU A 92 -17.21 -7.90 0.92
CA LEU A 92 -16.29 -8.02 2.06
C LEU A 92 -15.20 -9.05 1.76
N TRP A 93 -15.58 -10.20 1.27
CA TRP A 93 -14.65 -11.27 0.91
C TRP A 93 -13.69 -10.84 -0.21
N GLU A 94 -14.17 -10.22 -1.29
CA GLU A 94 -13.32 -9.73 -2.39
C GLU A 94 -12.27 -8.72 -1.88
N ASN A 95 -12.63 -7.86 -0.96
CA ASN A 95 -11.70 -6.92 -0.34
C ASN A 95 -10.66 -7.60 0.54
N GLU A 96 -11.05 -8.59 1.35
CA GLU A 96 -10.10 -9.34 2.18
C GLU A 96 -9.09 -10.12 1.32
N VAL A 97 -9.56 -10.72 0.24
CA VAL A 97 -8.70 -11.41 -0.75
C VAL A 97 -7.73 -10.43 -1.42
N PHE A 98 -8.23 -9.27 -1.82
CA PHE A 98 -7.39 -8.22 -2.38
C PHE A 98 -6.30 -7.78 -1.40
N LEU A 99 -6.67 -7.53 -0.15
CA LEU A 99 -5.73 -7.11 0.89
C LEU A 99 -4.72 -8.22 1.22
N PHE A 100 -5.14 -9.47 1.23
CA PHE A 100 -4.24 -10.60 1.38
C PHE A 100 -3.15 -10.62 0.30
N TRP A 101 -3.53 -10.50 -0.98
CA TRP A 101 -2.56 -10.46 -2.07
C TRP A 101 -1.68 -9.22 -2.01
N LEU A 102 -2.27 -8.07 -1.70
CA LEU A 102 -1.52 -6.83 -1.53
C LEU A 102 -0.47 -6.96 -0.43
N ASP A 103 -0.84 -7.50 0.72
CA ASP A 103 0.07 -7.75 1.83
C ASP A 103 1.17 -8.75 1.47
N LYS A 104 0.81 -9.88 0.87
CA LYS A 104 1.74 -10.93 0.46
C LYS A 104 2.78 -10.43 -0.54
N LEU A 105 2.36 -9.70 -1.57
CA LEU A 105 3.24 -9.15 -2.60
C LEU A 105 4.08 -7.98 -2.11
N SER A 106 3.57 -7.18 -1.17
CA SER A 106 4.25 -5.98 -0.69
C SER A 106 5.30 -6.27 0.40
N LYS A 107 5.06 -7.24 1.27
CA LYS A 107 5.97 -7.56 2.39
C LYS A 107 7.27 -8.22 1.93
N ASN A 108 7.17 -9.19 1.02
CA ASN A 108 8.32 -10.00 0.62
C ASN A 108 8.32 -10.33 -0.88
N PRO A 109 8.35 -9.33 -1.77
CA PRO A 109 8.36 -9.61 -3.19
C PRO A 109 9.64 -10.34 -3.57
N ILE A 110 9.51 -11.48 -4.25
CA ILE A 110 10.60 -12.11 -4.98
C ILE A 110 10.36 -11.78 -6.43
N GLN A 111 11.21 -10.95 -7.01
CA GLN A 111 11.06 -10.48 -8.37
C GLN A 111 12.36 -10.69 -9.16
N TYR A 112 12.18 -10.86 -10.45
CA TYR A 112 13.25 -10.90 -11.43
C TYR A 112 12.97 -9.90 -12.53
N ASP A 113 13.89 -8.96 -12.74
CA ASP A 113 13.74 -7.91 -13.73
C ASP A 113 14.13 -8.43 -15.11
N LEU A 114 13.16 -8.44 -16.02
CA LEU A 114 13.37 -8.71 -17.43
C LEU A 114 13.76 -7.41 -18.18
N ILE A 115 14.23 -7.56 -19.39
CA ILE A 115 14.51 -6.43 -20.28
C ILE A 115 13.19 -5.75 -20.69
N LYS A 116 13.19 -4.41 -20.86
CA LYS A 116 12.08 -3.60 -21.39
C LYS A 116 10.83 -3.51 -20.52
N GLU A 117 11.00 -3.11 -19.26
CA GLU A 117 9.86 -2.79 -18.39
C GLU A 117 8.94 -3.99 -18.10
N GLU A 118 9.47 -5.19 -18.20
CA GLU A 118 8.82 -6.43 -17.83
C GLU A 118 9.46 -7.01 -16.57
N VAL A 119 8.65 -7.59 -15.68
CA VAL A 119 9.11 -8.20 -14.42
C VAL A 119 8.41 -9.52 -14.16
N ILE A 120 9.15 -10.47 -13.57
CA ILE A 120 8.58 -11.72 -13.06
C ILE A 120 8.43 -11.61 -11.55
N PHE A 121 7.24 -11.93 -11.03
CA PHE A 121 7.01 -12.14 -9.61
C PHE A 121 6.87 -13.62 -9.32
N PHE A 122 7.58 -14.09 -8.30
CA PHE A 122 7.45 -15.43 -7.77
C PHE A 122 6.60 -15.41 -6.50
N ILE A 123 5.52 -16.17 -6.50
CA ILE A 123 4.53 -16.20 -5.42
C ILE A 123 4.51 -17.60 -4.83
N GLU A 124 4.98 -17.73 -3.59
CA GLU A 124 4.90 -18.99 -2.86
C GLU A 124 3.46 -19.26 -2.45
N ILE A 125 3.01 -20.46 -2.76
CA ILE A 125 1.72 -20.98 -2.31
C ILE A 125 1.95 -22.13 -1.33
N PRO A 126 1.00 -22.40 -0.43
CA PRO A 126 1.07 -23.60 0.41
C PRO A 126 1.22 -24.85 -0.42
N ASN A 127 1.82 -25.91 0.14
CA ASN A 127 1.92 -27.20 -0.52
C ASN A 127 0.52 -27.83 -0.63
N ILE A 128 -0.16 -27.55 -1.75
CA ILE A 128 -1.52 -27.99 -2.04
C ILE A 128 -1.42 -29.04 -3.16
N SER A 129 -2.14 -30.14 -3.05
CA SER A 129 -2.13 -31.12 -4.11
C SER A 129 -2.76 -30.57 -5.40
N LEU A 130 -2.18 -30.93 -6.53
CA LEU A 130 -2.70 -30.53 -7.83
C LEU A 130 -4.14 -31.02 -8.07
N ASP A 131 -4.44 -32.22 -7.58
CA ASP A 131 -5.78 -32.82 -7.69
C ASP A 131 -6.80 -32.01 -6.89
N TYR A 132 -6.44 -31.53 -5.71
CA TYR A 132 -7.30 -30.66 -4.91
C TYR A 132 -7.55 -29.32 -5.63
N LEU A 133 -6.51 -28.68 -6.17
CA LEU A 133 -6.66 -27.45 -6.95
C LEU A 133 -7.58 -27.65 -8.16
N ASN A 134 -7.37 -28.71 -8.92
CA ASN A 134 -8.19 -29.01 -10.09
C ASN A 134 -9.64 -29.37 -9.70
N SER A 135 -9.86 -30.05 -8.57
CA SER A 135 -11.20 -30.35 -8.06
C SER A 135 -11.98 -29.09 -7.70
N ILE A 136 -11.31 -28.09 -7.12
CA ILE A 136 -11.93 -26.78 -6.83
C ILE A 136 -12.30 -26.07 -8.13
N LEU A 137 -11.44 -26.11 -9.14
CA LEU A 137 -11.74 -25.54 -10.46
C LEU A 137 -12.99 -26.17 -11.09
N GLU A 138 -13.07 -27.49 -11.09
CA GLU A 138 -14.22 -28.23 -11.60
C GLU A 138 -15.50 -27.91 -10.83
N LYS A 139 -15.45 -27.93 -9.50
CA LYS A 139 -16.59 -27.62 -8.62
C LYS A 139 -17.14 -26.19 -8.85
N ASN A 140 -16.29 -25.25 -9.21
CA ASN A 140 -16.67 -23.85 -9.46
C ASN A 140 -16.85 -23.53 -10.96
N ASN A 141 -16.94 -24.55 -11.84
CA ASN A 141 -17.14 -24.43 -13.29
C ASN A 141 -16.07 -23.56 -14.00
N TYR A 142 -14.85 -23.53 -13.50
CA TYR A 142 -13.76 -22.88 -14.20
C TYR A 142 -13.30 -23.73 -15.39
N LYS A 143 -13.06 -23.10 -16.53
CA LYS A 143 -12.57 -23.75 -17.76
C LYS A 143 -11.04 -23.87 -17.81
N TYR A 144 -10.38 -23.94 -16.67
CA TYR A 144 -8.92 -24.02 -16.56
C TYR A 144 -8.51 -25.30 -15.88
N ARG A 145 -7.30 -25.80 -16.24
CA ARG A 145 -6.61 -26.85 -15.51
C ARG A 145 -5.20 -26.41 -15.20
N PHE A 146 -4.74 -26.70 -14.00
CA PHE A 146 -3.38 -26.45 -13.56
C PHE A 146 -2.48 -27.66 -13.73
N LEU A 147 -1.20 -27.38 -13.96
CA LEU A 147 -0.15 -28.38 -14.02
C LEU A 147 1.05 -27.86 -13.21
N PHE A 148 1.62 -28.74 -12.39
CA PHE A 148 2.92 -28.48 -11.79
C PHE A 148 4.03 -28.83 -12.78
N ILE A 149 4.94 -27.88 -13.00
CA ILE A 149 6.14 -28.07 -13.79
C ILE A 149 7.38 -27.94 -12.91
N ASN A 150 8.39 -28.68 -13.27
CA ASN A 150 9.73 -28.63 -12.69
C ASN A 150 10.78 -28.95 -13.78
N GLU A 151 12.04 -29.00 -13.39
CA GLU A 151 13.15 -29.28 -14.32
C GLU A 151 13.00 -30.61 -15.07
N VAL A 152 12.28 -31.57 -14.48
CA VAL A 152 12.16 -32.94 -15.04
C VAL A 152 11.09 -33.04 -16.13
N ASN A 153 9.93 -32.39 -15.93
CA ASN A 153 8.76 -32.59 -16.80
C ASN A 153 8.53 -31.48 -17.82
N ILE A 154 9.22 -30.34 -17.73
CA ILE A 154 8.98 -29.18 -18.59
C ILE A 154 9.18 -29.46 -20.08
N SER A 155 10.15 -30.32 -20.43
CA SER A 155 10.45 -30.68 -21.84
C SER A 155 9.34 -31.47 -22.55
N ALA A 156 8.46 -32.10 -21.79
CA ALA A 156 7.36 -32.90 -22.31
C ALA A 156 6.06 -32.08 -22.53
N ILE A 157 6.08 -30.78 -22.24
CA ILE A 157 4.89 -29.94 -22.18
C ILE A 157 4.90 -28.93 -23.34
N LYS A 158 3.78 -28.82 -24.05
CA LYS A 158 3.61 -27.81 -25.08
C LYS A 158 3.26 -26.46 -24.43
N LEU A 159 4.14 -25.49 -24.58
CA LEU A 159 4.04 -24.17 -23.98
C LEU A 159 3.59 -23.12 -25.01
N SER A 160 2.90 -22.09 -24.54
CA SER A 160 2.62 -20.91 -25.37
C SER A 160 3.92 -20.16 -25.72
N ASP A 161 3.90 -19.41 -26.82
CA ASP A 161 5.05 -18.61 -27.26
C ASP A 161 5.51 -17.64 -26.17
N GLU A 162 4.58 -17.03 -25.46
CA GLU A 162 4.87 -16.13 -24.36
C GLU A 162 5.54 -16.85 -23.19
N THR A 163 5.07 -18.04 -22.82
CA THR A 163 5.68 -18.86 -21.77
C THR A 163 7.06 -19.33 -22.18
N ASN A 164 7.23 -19.76 -23.42
CA ASN A 164 8.53 -20.13 -23.98
C ASN A 164 9.53 -18.97 -23.95
N LYS A 165 9.11 -17.79 -24.33
CA LYS A 165 9.93 -16.57 -24.26
C LYS A 165 10.46 -16.32 -22.84
N ILE A 166 9.59 -16.43 -21.85
CA ILE A 166 9.98 -16.21 -20.44
C ILE A 166 10.92 -17.32 -19.96
N LEU A 167 10.60 -18.59 -20.22
CA LEU A 167 11.45 -19.72 -19.81
C LEU A 167 12.79 -19.77 -20.56
N THR A 168 12.87 -19.18 -21.75
CA THR A 168 14.13 -18.98 -22.46
C THR A 168 15.00 -17.88 -21.77
N ALA A 169 14.36 -16.80 -21.34
CA ALA A 169 15.05 -15.72 -20.64
C ALA A 169 15.47 -16.11 -19.21
N LEU A 170 14.60 -16.88 -18.52
CA LEU A 170 14.82 -17.37 -17.17
C LEU A 170 14.38 -18.85 -17.06
N PRO A 171 15.26 -19.81 -17.34
CA PRO A 171 14.98 -21.24 -17.20
C PRO A 171 14.63 -21.65 -15.75
N ILE A 172 13.92 -22.75 -15.60
CA ILE A 172 13.36 -23.21 -14.32
C ILE A 172 14.44 -23.41 -13.24
N ASP A 173 15.58 -23.97 -13.62
CA ASP A 173 16.74 -24.12 -12.72
C ASP A 173 17.25 -22.77 -12.22
N LYS A 174 17.31 -21.77 -13.09
CA LYS A 174 17.68 -20.39 -12.72
C LYS A 174 16.62 -19.72 -11.88
N MET A 175 15.32 -19.97 -12.13
CA MET A 175 14.23 -19.48 -11.26
C MET A 175 14.43 -19.95 -9.83
N LYS A 176 14.72 -21.27 -9.64
CA LYS A 176 15.01 -21.85 -8.32
C LYS A 176 16.19 -21.17 -7.64
N HIS A 177 17.31 -21.04 -8.33
CA HIS A 177 18.50 -20.37 -7.80
C HIS A 177 18.19 -18.91 -7.44
N HIS A 178 17.51 -18.18 -8.30
CA HIS A 178 17.12 -16.79 -8.03
C HIS A 178 16.24 -16.66 -6.77
N ILE A 179 15.27 -17.55 -6.57
CA ILE A 179 14.42 -17.56 -5.38
C ILE A 179 15.28 -17.82 -4.12
N ILE A 180 16.13 -18.84 -4.16
CA ILE A 180 17.02 -19.21 -3.04
C ILE A 180 17.98 -18.06 -2.72
N ASP A 181 18.63 -17.49 -3.71
CA ASP A 181 19.61 -16.42 -3.52
C ASP A 181 18.92 -15.14 -3.00
N THR A 182 17.72 -14.83 -3.50
CA THR A 182 16.95 -13.70 -2.99
C THR A 182 16.57 -13.91 -1.52
N MET A 183 16.17 -15.13 -1.14
CA MET A 183 15.86 -15.45 0.26
C MET A 183 17.11 -15.35 1.15
N LYS A 184 18.24 -15.93 0.76
CA LYS A 184 19.52 -15.82 1.48
C LYS A 184 19.96 -14.36 1.62
N MET A 185 19.94 -13.60 0.54
CA MET A 185 20.26 -12.17 0.58
C MET A 185 19.35 -11.38 1.54
N LYS A 186 18.11 -11.80 1.74
CA LYS A 186 17.19 -11.19 2.71
C LYS A 186 17.62 -11.51 4.16
N GLU A 187 18.17 -12.69 4.42
CA GLU A 187 18.65 -13.10 5.74
C GLU A 187 19.97 -12.41 6.12
N GLU A 188 20.86 -12.16 5.16
CA GLU A 188 22.21 -11.64 5.39
C GLU A 188 22.34 -10.12 5.32
N LYS A 189 21.41 -9.42 4.64
CA LYS A 189 21.51 -7.97 4.44
C LYS A 189 21.06 -7.17 5.66
N LYS A 190 21.90 -6.20 6.00
CA LYS A 190 21.57 -5.08 6.89
C LYS A 190 20.54 -4.19 6.20
N TYR A 191 19.24 -4.45 6.42
CA TYR A 191 18.16 -3.68 5.82
C TYR A 191 18.11 -2.26 6.37
N SER A 192 17.71 -1.31 5.51
CA SER A 192 17.24 -0.01 5.98
C SER A 192 15.86 -0.19 6.62
N ILE A 193 15.72 0.22 7.87
CA ILE A 193 14.48 0.07 8.63
C ILE A 193 13.61 1.31 8.47
N TYR A 194 12.35 1.08 8.21
CA TYR A 194 11.27 2.09 8.16
C TYR A 194 10.14 1.66 9.09
N ILE A 195 9.46 2.62 9.68
CA ILE A 195 8.32 2.36 10.56
C ILE A 195 7.07 3.02 9.99
N ILE A 196 5.96 2.28 9.95
CA ILE A 196 4.62 2.84 9.84
C ILE A 196 4.04 2.86 11.25
N LEU A 197 3.92 4.05 11.82
CA LEU A 197 3.41 4.27 13.16
C LEU A 197 1.95 4.71 13.08
N SER A 198 1.02 3.78 13.29
CA SER A 198 -0.41 4.06 13.19
C SER A 198 -1.07 4.19 14.56
N MET A 199 -2.17 4.92 14.58
CA MET A 199 -3.02 5.11 15.73
C MET A 199 -4.44 4.71 15.36
N LYS A 200 -4.89 3.58 15.89
CA LYS A 200 -6.24 3.04 15.66
C LYS A 200 -6.88 2.72 16.99
N THR A 201 -8.21 2.86 17.06
CA THR A 201 -8.96 2.50 18.27
C THR A 201 -8.89 0.99 18.51
N PRO A 202 -8.58 0.53 19.74
CA PRO A 202 -8.64 -0.89 20.08
C PRO A 202 -10.04 -1.47 19.82
N GLY A 203 -10.11 -2.61 19.16
CA GLY A 203 -11.36 -3.40 19.01
C GLY A 203 -12.41 -2.88 18.01
N LYS A 204 -12.19 -1.74 17.34
CA LYS A 204 -13.13 -1.19 16.32
C LYS A 204 -12.77 -1.50 14.87
N ASP A 205 -11.70 -2.23 14.62
CA ASP A 205 -11.28 -2.63 13.26
C ASP A 205 -12.09 -3.78 12.65
N GLN A 206 -13.20 -4.18 13.29
CA GLN A 206 -14.09 -5.23 12.79
C GLN A 206 -14.75 -4.90 11.42
N ASN A 207 -14.64 -3.65 10.97
CA ASN A 207 -15.13 -3.24 9.64
C ASN A 207 -14.03 -3.18 8.58
N GLY A 208 -12.87 -3.82 8.81
CA GLY A 208 -11.80 -4.00 7.83
C GLY A 208 -11.31 -2.68 7.20
N PHE A 209 -11.31 -1.58 7.96
CA PHE A 209 -10.81 -0.31 7.50
C PHE A 209 -9.30 -0.35 7.43
N PHE A 210 -8.81 -0.40 6.19
CA PHE A 210 -7.46 -0.11 5.76
C PHE A 210 -6.34 -0.93 6.41
N HIS A 211 -5.92 -1.94 5.70
CA HIS A 211 -4.55 -2.40 5.81
C HIS A 211 -3.61 -1.32 5.23
N PHE A 212 -3.59 -0.13 5.86
CA PHE A 212 -2.65 0.93 5.53
C PHE A 212 -1.21 0.43 5.35
N PRO A 213 -0.72 -0.52 6.19
CA PRO A 213 0.62 -1.04 6.01
C PRO A 213 0.85 -1.64 4.63
N ALA A 214 -0.09 -2.48 4.17
CA ALA A 214 0.03 -3.12 2.86
C ALA A 214 0.01 -2.10 1.72
N LEU A 215 -0.83 -1.06 1.84
CA LEU A 215 -0.89 0.03 0.87
C LEU A 215 0.44 0.79 0.81
N PHE A 216 0.96 1.23 1.95
CA PHE A 216 2.24 1.94 2.00
C PHE A 216 3.41 1.06 1.58
N HIS A 217 3.40 -0.23 1.92
CA HIS A 217 4.37 -1.20 1.42
C HIS A 217 4.33 -1.29 -0.11
N SER A 218 3.14 -1.36 -0.71
CA SER A 218 3.00 -1.46 -2.17
C SER A 218 3.51 -0.23 -2.91
N ILE A 219 3.49 0.93 -2.25
CA ILE A 219 3.88 2.21 -2.84
C ILE A 219 5.37 2.50 -2.62
N TYR A 220 5.87 2.30 -1.40
CA TYR A 220 7.17 2.84 -0.99
C TYR A 220 8.26 1.81 -0.78
N ARG A 221 7.93 0.55 -0.49
CA ARG A 221 8.92 -0.46 -0.15
C ARG A 221 9.77 -0.89 -1.35
N LYS A 222 11.09 -1.03 -1.12
CA LYS A 222 12.04 -1.67 -2.04
C LYS A 222 12.54 -3.00 -1.45
N ASN A 223 13.13 -3.85 -2.30
CA ASN A 223 13.56 -5.22 -1.91
C ASN A 223 14.56 -5.30 -0.76
N ASN A 224 15.34 -4.24 -0.55
CA ASN A 224 16.37 -4.17 0.48
C ASN A 224 15.97 -3.37 1.72
N GLU A 225 14.67 -3.29 2.01
CA GLU A 225 14.11 -2.52 3.10
C GLU A 225 13.26 -3.39 4.02
N GLU A 226 13.37 -3.15 5.32
CA GLU A 226 12.49 -3.71 6.34
C GLU A 226 11.50 -2.63 6.78
N TRP A 227 10.21 -2.92 6.65
CA TRP A 227 9.15 -2.04 7.09
C TRP A 227 8.44 -2.67 8.29
N LYS A 228 8.50 -2.00 9.43
CA LYS A 228 7.80 -2.39 10.65
C LYS A 228 6.48 -1.63 10.76
N TYR A 229 5.42 -2.35 11.06
CA TYR A 229 4.14 -1.78 11.39
C TYR A 229 3.94 -1.81 12.90
N ILE A 230 3.63 -0.65 13.48
CA ILE A 230 3.37 -0.49 14.90
C ILE A 230 2.04 0.24 15.05
N ASN A 231 1.06 -0.40 15.66
CA ASN A 231 -0.16 0.25 16.11
C ASN A 231 0.01 0.66 17.57
N VAL A 232 0.14 1.95 17.82
CA VAL A 232 0.46 2.47 19.15
C VAL A 232 -0.52 2.01 20.23
N SER A 233 -1.80 1.87 19.88
CA SER A 233 -2.83 1.48 20.85
C SER A 233 -2.70 0.04 21.35
N THR A 234 -2.04 -0.85 20.60
CA THR A 234 -1.85 -2.27 20.93
C THR A 234 -0.42 -2.66 21.19
N ASP A 235 0.51 -2.10 20.41
CA ASP A 235 1.92 -2.52 20.39
C ASP A 235 2.81 -1.58 21.20
N GLY A 236 2.28 -0.42 21.60
CA GLY A 236 3.03 0.63 22.26
C GLY A 236 3.89 1.46 21.32
N LEU A 237 4.85 2.18 21.87
CA LEU A 237 5.74 3.10 21.15
C LEU A 237 7.06 2.40 20.77
N PRO A 238 7.72 2.82 19.66
CA PRO A 238 9.02 2.27 19.27
C PRO A 238 10.09 2.47 20.34
N SER A 239 10.95 1.47 20.55
CA SER A 239 12.08 1.57 21.47
C SER A 239 13.22 2.43 20.88
N ASP A 240 14.05 2.98 21.76
CA ASP A 240 15.26 3.73 21.38
C ASP A 240 16.20 2.90 20.49
N GLU A 241 16.33 1.61 20.77
CA GLU A 241 17.14 0.71 19.94
C GLU A 241 16.59 0.62 18.51
N LEU A 242 15.28 0.52 18.35
CA LEU A 242 14.66 0.48 17.02
C LEU A 242 14.81 1.83 16.32
N LEU A 243 14.57 2.95 17.03
CA LEU A 243 14.70 4.29 16.48
C LEU A 243 16.10 4.59 15.96
N SER A 244 17.15 4.15 16.68
CA SER A 244 18.56 4.34 16.29
C SER A 244 18.93 3.70 14.96
N LYS A 245 18.18 2.66 14.55
CA LYS A 245 18.38 1.90 13.31
C LYS A 245 17.40 2.34 12.19
N THR A 246 16.41 3.17 12.54
CA THR A 246 15.33 3.58 11.62
C THR A 246 15.74 4.78 10.77
N LYS A 247 15.46 4.72 9.47
CA LYS A 247 15.69 5.84 8.54
C LYS A 247 14.52 6.83 8.52
N ALA A 248 13.30 6.32 8.50
CA ALA A 248 12.14 7.19 8.53
C ALA A 248 10.94 6.52 9.24
N ILE A 249 10.12 7.36 9.85
CA ILE A 249 8.81 7.00 10.39
C ILE A 249 7.74 7.69 9.55
N LEU A 250 6.81 6.90 9.02
CA LEU A 250 5.60 7.37 8.37
C LEU A 250 4.44 7.26 9.36
N ILE A 251 3.76 8.36 9.62
CA ILE A 251 2.55 8.41 10.43
C ILE A 251 1.37 8.64 9.49
N PRO A 252 0.52 7.63 9.25
CA PRO A 252 -0.57 7.72 8.28
C PRO A 252 -1.79 8.47 8.83
N GLY A 253 -2.82 8.57 7.98
CA GLY A 253 -4.15 8.99 8.38
C GLY A 253 -4.78 8.06 9.44
N SER A 254 -5.78 8.59 10.15
CA SER A 254 -6.59 7.87 11.12
C SER A 254 -8.04 8.36 11.06
N ASN A 255 -8.96 7.54 11.58
CA ASN A 255 -10.33 7.96 11.85
C ASN A 255 -10.49 8.70 13.18
N LEU A 256 -9.39 8.87 13.92
CA LEU A 256 -9.35 9.62 15.17
C LEU A 256 -9.15 11.11 14.90
N SER A 257 -9.53 11.91 15.87
CA SER A 257 -9.11 13.31 15.98
C SER A 257 -8.10 13.44 17.13
N VAL A 258 -7.12 14.34 17.00
CA VAL A 258 -6.08 14.50 18.02
C VAL A 258 -6.63 14.94 19.38
N TYR A 259 -7.81 15.56 19.37
CA TYR A 259 -8.52 15.96 20.60
C TYR A 259 -9.43 14.86 21.18
N ASN A 260 -9.42 13.63 20.63
CA ASN A 260 -10.10 12.50 21.27
C ASN A 260 -9.39 12.18 22.59
N ASP A 261 -10.20 11.82 23.59
CA ASP A 261 -9.71 11.51 24.94
C ASP A 261 -9.25 10.05 25.04
N TYR A 262 -8.04 9.78 24.50
CA TYR A 262 -7.37 8.50 24.60
C TYR A 262 -5.96 8.67 25.18
N ASP A 263 -5.65 7.95 26.24
CA ASP A 263 -4.32 7.98 26.88
C ASP A 263 -3.18 7.71 25.92
N PHE A 264 -3.36 6.77 24.98
CA PHE A 264 -2.31 6.47 24.01
C PHE A 264 -2.02 7.65 23.07
N LEU A 265 -3.00 8.50 22.76
CA LEU A 265 -2.76 9.71 21.97
C LEU A 265 -1.91 10.72 22.75
N ARG A 266 -2.24 10.94 24.04
CA ARG A 266 -1.44 11.84 24.89
C ARG A 266 0.00 11.36 25.05
N LYS A 267 0.18 10.04 25.26
CA LYS A 267 1.52 9.43 25.29
C LYS A 267 2.25 9.58 23.97
N THR A 268 1.54 9.46 22.86
CA THR A 268 2.12 9.63 21.51
C THR A 268 2.55 11.09 21.27
N GLU A 269 1.76 12.08 21.70
CA GLU A 269 2.15 13.50 21.59
C GLU A 269 3.43 13.79 22.35
N VAL A 270 3.53 13.31 23.60
CA VAL A 270 4.76 13.45 24.40
C VAL A 270 5.95 12.75 23.72
N PHE A 271 5.75 11.53 23.24
CA PHE A 271 6.78 10.80 22.52
C PHE A 271 7.24 11.54 21.26
N LEU A 272 6.32 12.04 20.44
CA LEU A 272 6.64 12.75 19.20
C LEU A 272 7.39 14.06 19.49
N ARG A 273 6.99 14.81 20.52
CA ARG A 273 7.71 16.01 20.93
C ARG A 273 9.16 15.68 21.28
N ASN A 274 9.39 14.69 22.16
CA ASN A 274 10.73 14.28 22.57
C ASN A 274 11.55 13.75 21.38
N LEU A 275 10.95 12.95 20.53
CA LEU A 275 11.59 12.41 19.32
C LEU A 275 12.02 13.53 18.37
N ILE A 276 11.18 14.53 18.17
CA ILE A 276 11.49 15.68 17.31
C ILE A 276 12.58 16.55 17.92
N ASP A 277 12.56 16.77 19.24
CA ASP A 277 13.65 17.45 19.95
C ASP A 277 14.98 16.67 19.79
N ASP A 278 14.94 15.34 19.85
CA ASP A 278 16.10 14.46 19.62
C ASP A 278 16.61 14.49 18.17
N ILE A 279 15.72 14.66 17.19
CA ILE A 279 16.09 14.77 15.77
C ILE A 279 16.68 16.13 15.46
N LEU A 280 16.00 17.21 15.84
CA LEU A 280 16.33 18.58 15.41
C LEU A 280 17.42 19.24 16.24
N PHE A 281 17.42 19.03 17.56
CA PHE A 281 18.27 19.74 18.48
C PHE A 281 19.35 18.87 19.12
N ASN A 282 18.99 17.71 19.66
CA ASN A 282 19.91 16.85 20.39
C ASN A 282 20.79 15.99 19.46
N LYS A 283 20.43 15.87 18.17
CA LYS A 283 21.11 15.03 17.17
C LYS A 283 21.27 13.57 17.59
N LYS A 284 20.37 13.08 18.45
CA LYS A 284 20.36 11.69 18.91
C LYS A 284 20.06 10.72 17.75
N TYR A 285 19.16 11.13 16.83
CA TYR A 285 18.77 10.39 15.64
C TYR A 285 19.02 11.22 14.37
N PRO A 286 20.28 11.48 13.99
CA PRO A 286 20.60 12.47 12.93
C PRO A 286 20.15 12.06 11.54
N LYS A 287 19.85 10.77 11.31
CA LYS A 287 19.38 10.25 10.02
C LYS A 287 17.88 10.03 9.97
N LEU A 288 17.20 10.07 11.11
CA LEU A 288 15.77 9.78 11.19
C LEU A 288 14.96 10.94 10.60
N LYS A 289 13.95 10.59 9.82
CA LYS A 289 12.99 11.51 9.22
C LYS A 289 11.56 11.16 9.61
N LEU A 290 10.69 12.16 9.65
CA LEU A 290 9.27 12.00 9.96
C LEU A 290 8.40 12.47 8.80
N LEU A 291 7.56 11.57 8.28
CA LEU A 291 6.52 11.87 7.30
C LEU A 291 5.15 11.74 7.97
N GLY A 292 4.43 12.84 8.12
CA GLY A 292 3.06 12.85 8.64
C GLY A 292 2.04 13.05 7.51
N ILE A 293 1.08 12.14 7.40
CA ILE A 293 0.01 12.20 6.38
C ILE A 293 -1.33 12.33 7.09
N CYS A 294 -2.13 13.34 6.74
CA CYS A 294 -3.47 13.60 7.27
C CYS A 294 -3.45 13.67 8.82
N PHE A 295 -4.01 12.68 9.51
CA PHE A 295 -3.93 12.60 10.98
C PHE A 295 -2.47 12.61 11.48
N GLY A 296 -1.54 11.99 10.74
CA GLY A 296 -0.11 12.00 11.08
C GLY A 296 0.48 13.41 11.09
N MET A 297 0.09 14.29 10.17
CA MET A 297 0.41 15.71 10.23
C MET A 297 -0.20 16.36 11.48
N GLN A 298 -1.49 16.12 11.72
CA GLN A 298 -2.23 16.75 12.81
C GLN A 298 -1.67 16.39 14.18
N ILE A 299 -1.32 15.11 14.44
CA ILE A 299 -0.74 14.69 15.73
C ILE A 299 0.66 15.27 15.94
N ILE A 300 1.47 15.42 14.90
CA ILE A 300 2.79 16.07 14.99
C ILE A 300 2.60 17.56 15.31
N VAL A 301 1.72 18.26 14.61
CA VAL A 301 1.42 19.68 14.87
C VAL A 301 0.95 19.87 16.31
N SER A 302 0.02 19.05 16.78
CA SER A 302 -0.47 19.07 18.17
C SER A 302 0.65 18.82 19.18
N ALA A 303 1.47 17.80 18.96
CA ALA A 303 2.62 17.47 19.81
C ALA A 303 3.59 18.63 19.95
N LEU A 304 3.72 19.46 18.94
CA LEU A 304 4.62 20.62 18.91
C LEU A 304 3.97 21.95 19.37
N GLY A 305 2.81 21.89 20.02
CA GLY A 305 2.11 23.05 20.59
C GLY A 305 1.25 23.83 19.60
N GLY A 306 1.01 23.27 18.42
CA GLY A 306 -0.01 23.74 17.51
C GLY A 306 -1.42 23.35 17.96
N GLU A 307 -2.43 23.78 17.22
CA GLU A 307 -3.83 23.51 17.53
C GLU A 307 -4.54 22.97 16.29
N ILE A 308 -5.28 21.89 16.49
CA ILE A 308 -6.12 21.24 15.48
C ILE A 308 -7.57 21.42 15.88
N LYS A 309 -8.40 21.82 14.93
CA LYS A 309 -9.86 21.96 15.12
C LYS A 309 -10.63 21.30 13.99
N LYS A 310 -11.87 20.97 14.29
CA LYS A 310 -12.81 20.53 13.29
C LYS A 310 -13.06 21.64 12.29
N MET A 311 -12.99 21.31 11.00
CA MET A 311 -13.28 22.26 9.93
C MET A 311 -14.74 22.70 9.97
N PRO A 312 -15.03 23.99 9.68
CA PRO A 312 -16.39 24.45 9.47
C PRO A 312 -16.95 23.82 8.18
N GLY A 313 -18.18 23.29 8.24
CA GLY A 313 -18.86 22.70 7.10
C GLY A 313 -18.61 21.21 6.90
N GLU A 314 -18.76 20.74 5.66
CA GLU A 314 -18.63 19.33 5.31
C GLU A 314 -17.17 18.89 5.24
N HIS A 315 -16.95 17.64 5.59
CA HIS A 315 -15.64 17.00 5.47
C HIS A 315 -15.16 16.94 4.01
N ARG A 316 -13.85 17.10 3.81
CA ARG A 316 -13.22 16.90 2.51
C ARG A 316 -13.17 15.43 2.14
N GLY A 317 -13.55 15.12 0.94
CA GLY A 317 -13.54 13.76 0.40
C GLY A 317 -13.38 13.76 -1.11
N LYS A 318 -12.68 14.76 -1.65
CA LYS A 318 -12.45 14.96 -3.08
C LYS A 318 -11.06 15.54 -3.33
N PRO A 319 -10.60 15.51 -4.58
CA PRO A 319 -9.35 16.14 -4.94
C PRO A 319 -9.40 17.65 -4.84
N GLU A 320 -8.27 18.21 -4.44
CA GLU A 320 -8.08 19.65 -4.41
C GLU A 320 -6.73 20.06 -5.01
N ASP A 321 -6.68 21.30 -5.50
CA ASP A 321 -5.47 21.94 -5.97
C ASP A 321 -4.76 22.61 -4.80
N ILE A 322 -3.60 22.08 -4.46
CA ILE A 322 -2.72 22.66 -3.45
C ILE A 322 -1.83 23.69 -4.13
N GLN A 323 -1.92 24.94 -3.71
CA GLN A 323 -1.05 26.01 -4.14
C GLN A 323 0.24 25.97 -3.35
N ILE A 324 1.39 25.96 -4.01
CA ILE A 324 2.67 26.19 -3.33
C ILE A 324 2.78 27.69 -3.04
N VAL A 325 2.86 28.03 -1.77
CA VAL A 325 2.80 29.40 -1.25
C VAL A 325 4.18 29.99 -0.93
N ASP A 326 5.22 29.15 -0.84
CA ASP A 326 6.62 29.57 -0.66
C ASP A 326 7.53 28.77 -1.61
N ASP A 327 8.22 29.46 -2.50
CA ASP A 327 9.13 28.88 -3.50
C ASP A 327 10.33 28.16 -2.88
N LYS A 328 10.65 28.38 -1.60
CA LYS A 328 11.65 27.62 -0.84
C LYS A 328 11.33 26.13 -0.79
N PHE A 329 10.07 25.74 -0.95
CA PHE A 329 9.69 24.33 -1.04
C PHE A 329 10.45 23.59 -2.15
N TYR A 330 10.71 24.26 -3.26
CA TYR A 330 11.45 23.68 -4.38
C TYR A 330 12.96 23.58 -4.13
N GLU A 331 13.45 24.22 -3.05
CA GLU A 331 14.87 24.21 -2.71
C GLU A 331 15.28 23.02 -1.83
N PHE A 332 14.30 22.34 -1.23
CA PHE A 332 14.59 21.13 -0.46
C PHE A 332 15.19 20.03 -1.34
N ASP A 333 16.18 19.31 -0.81
CA ASP A 333 16.82 18.20 -1.49
C ASP A 333 15.82 17.12 -1.91
N PHE A 334 14.82 16.87 -1.08
CA PHE A 334 13.78 15.89 -1.40
C PHE A 334 12.89 16.34 -2.56
N TYR A 335 12.75 17.63 -2.82
CA TYR A 335 12.04 18.12 -4.00
C TYR A 335 12.95 18.10 -5.25
N LYS A 336 14.14 18.75 -5.16
CA LYS A 336 15.09 18.87 -6.27
C LYS A 336 15.47 17.53 -6.91
N ASN A 337 15.65 16.52 -6.07
CA ASN A 337 16.18 15.22 -6.50
C ASN A 337 15.10 14.13 -6.62
N SER A 338 13.83 14.43 -6.36
CA SER A 338 12.72 13.47 -6.49
C SER A 338 12.34 13.17 -7.94
N GLY A 339 12.80 13.98 -8.89
CA GLY A 339 12.36 13.91 -10.28
C GLY A 339 10.95 14.49 -10.52
N VAL A 340 10.44 15.24 -9.55
CA VAL A 340 9.15 15.94 -9.66
C VAL A 340 9.38 17.30 -10.33
N GLU A 341 8.62 17.59 -11.38
CA GLU A 341 8.68 18.87 -12.06
C GLU A 341 8.19 20.01 -11.14
N LYS A 342 8.84 21.19 -11.25
CA LYS A 342 8.42 22.38 -10.52
C LYS A 342 7.04 22.84 -11.00
N ARG A 343 6.04 22.78 -10.14
CA ARG A 343 4.66 23.20 -10.41
C ARG A 343 4.13 24.08 -9.29
N LYS A 344 3.46 25.16 -9.63
CA LYS A 344 2.81 26.04 -8.66
C LYS A 344 1.58 25.40 -8.02
N LYS A 345 1.01 24.39 -8.65
CA LYS A 345 -0.18 23.65 -8.19
C LYS A 345 0.11 22.16 -8.23
N LEU A 346 -0.19 21.49 -7.14
CA LEU A 346 -0.20 20.04 -7.03
C LEU A 346 -1.61 19.60 -6.69
N ARG A 347 -2.12 18.56 -7.34
CA ARG A 347 -3.46 18.04 -7.09
C ARG A 347 -3.40 16.73 -6.33
N ILE A 348 -4.08 16.66 -5.19
CA ILE A 348 -4.06 15.51 -4.29
C ILE A 348 -5.48 15.17 -3.82
N CYS A 349 -5.70 13.91 -3.46
CA CYS A 349 -6.94 13.49 -2.81
C CYS A 349 -6.98 13.96 -1.37
N GLU A 350 -8.08 14.60 -0.98
CA GLU A 350 -8.34 15.02 0.40
C GLU A 350 -9.35 14.08 1.06
N ALA A 351 -9.12 13.77 2.35
CA ALA A 351 -10.00 12.92 3.13
C ALA A 351 -9.97 13.27 4.62
N HIS A 352 -10.21 14.54 4.96
CA HIS A 352 -10.12 15.00 6.35
C HIS A 352 -11.29 15.89 6.76
N GLY A 353 -11.51 16.01 8.06
CA GLY A 353 -12.51 16.88 8.67
C GLY A 353 -11.95 17.80 9.74
N ASP A 354 -10.64 17.70 9.97
CA ASP A 354 -9.92 18.52 10.93
C ASP A 354 -8.81 19.30 10.22
N GLU A 355 -8.48 20.50 10.71
CA GLU A 355 -7.46 21.37 10.15
C GLU A 355 -6.57 21.99 11.22
N THR A 356 -5.37 22.39 10.84
CA THR A 356 -4.46 23.14 11.66
C THR A 356 -4.90 24.62 11.73
N VAL A 357 -5.23 25.10 12.92
CA VAL A 357 -5.62 26.50 13.16
C VAL A 357 -4.54 27.32 13.87
N LYS A 358 -3.59 26.65 14.52
CA LYS A 358 -2.40 27.25 15.10
C LYS A 358 -1.18 26.40 14.72
N TYR A 359 -0.12 27.04 14.26
CA TYR A 359 1.12 26.38 13.88
C TYR A 359 1.92 25.88 15.10
N PRO A 360 2.85 24.93 14.91
CA PRO A 360 3.82 24.53 15.92
C PRO A 360 4.58 25.73 16.52
N GLU A 361 5.17 25.51 17.71
CA GLU A 361 6.04 26.49 18.34
C GLU A 361 7.18 26.90 17.40
N GLU A 362 7.50 28.21 17.36
CA GLU A 362 8.48 28.81 16.44
C GLU A 362 9.85 28.13 16.48
N LYS A 363 10.25 27.62 17.66
CA LYS A 363 11.55 26.97 17.85
C LYS A 363 11.76 25.76 16.92
N TYR A 364 10.69 25.11 16.45
CA TYR A 364 10.78 23.96 15.54
C TYR A 364 10.98 24.35 14.07
N ASN A 365 10.78 25.64 13.78
CA ASN A 365 10.97 26.19 12.44
C ASN A 365 10.22 25.42 11.32
N ILE A 366 9.02 24.90 11.66
CA ILE A 366 8.13 24.25 10.72
C ILE A 366 7.28 25.31 10.04
N LYS A 367 7.43 25.41 8.71
CA LYS A 367 6.79 26.45 7.89
C LYS A 367 5.74 25.87 6.95
N LEU A 368 4.81 26.73 6.55
CA LEU A 368 3.79 26.45 5.55
C LEU A 368 4.39 26.58 4.15
N TYR A 369 4.17 25.56 3.33
CA TYR A 369 4.57 25.53 1.91
C TYR A 369 3.42 25.29 0.96
N GLY A 370 2.31 24.73 1.41
CA GLY A 370 1.15 24.47 0.57
C GLY A 370 -0.17 24.81 1.25
N SER A 371 -1.10 25.40 0.48
CA SER A 371 -2.45 25.70 0.92
C SER A 371 -3.47 25.41 -0.19
N SER A 372 -4.73 25.15 0.18
CA SER A 372 -5.85 25.06 -0.75
C SER A 372 -6.92 26.11 -0.44
N ASN A 373 -7.93 26.18 -1.30
CA ASN A 373 -9.06 27.08 -1.05
C ASN A 373 -9.86 26.65 0.19
N SER A 374 -9.77 25.40 0.56
CA SER A 374 -10.59 24.77 1.58
C SER A 374 -9.84 24.48 2.89
N CYS A 375 -8.52 24.35 2.81
CA CYS A 375 -7.65 24.17 3.97
C CYS A 375 -6.39 25.03 3.81
N LYS A 376 -6.12 25.86 4.80
CA LYS A 376 -4.96 26.76 4.74
C LYS A 376 -3.63 26.04 4.92
N THR A 377 -3.66 24.84 5.51
CA THR A 377 -2.45 24.13 5.92
C THR A 377 -2.43 22.73 5.28
N GLU A 378 -1.88 22.66 4.07
CA GLU A 378 -1.81 21.43 3.28
C GLU A 378 -0.43 20.78 3.29
N ILE A 379 0.63 21.59 3.25
CA ILE A 379 2.01 21.11 3.27
C ILE A 379 2.81 21.96 4.23
N MET A 380 3.45 21.32 5.19
CA MET A 380 4.44 21.93 6.08
C MET A 380 5.73 21.12 6.10
N ALA A 381 6.85 21.78 6.35
CA ALA A 381 8.13 21.13 6.56
C ALA A 381 9.02 21.95 7.49
N ASP A 382 9.96 21.29 8.17
CA ASP A 382 11.04 21.99 8.87
C ASP A 382 12.15 22.40 7.89
N GLU A 383 12.88 23.45 8.19
CA GLU A 383 13.92 23.97 7.30
C GLU A 383 15.12 23.02 7.10
N GLN A 384 15.33 22.05 8.00
CA GLN A 384 16.39 21.04 7.86
C GLN A 384 15.97 19.87 6.94
N GLY A 385 14.71 19.80 6.50
CA GLY A 385 14.19 18.71 5.67
C GLY A 385 14.12 17.37 6.40
N LYS A 386 13.90 17.38 7.72
CA LYS A 386 13.74 16.18 8.57
C LYS A 386 12.29 15.82 8.81
N ILE A 387 11.39 16.79 8.69
CA ILE A 387 9.96 16.62 8.94
C ILE A 387 9.21 17.12 7.70
N LEU A 388 8.36 16.27 7.13
CA LEU A 388 7.45 16.62 6.05
C LEU A 388 6.02 16.24 6.45
N LEU A 389 5.12 17.19 6.40
CA LEU A 389 3.73 17.06 6.81
C LEU A 389 2.82 17.37 5.62
N ILE A 390 1.91 16.46 5.31
CA ILE A 390 0.98 16.57 4.18
C ILE A 390 -0.42 16.26 4.68
N GLN A 391 -1.37 17.17 4.47
CA GLN A 391 -2.76 16.98 4.90
C GLN A 391 -3.51 16.01 3.98
N GLY A 392 -3.28 16.09 2.69
CA GLY A 392 -3.87 15.20 1.70
C GLY A 392 -3.24 13.81 1.68
N HIS A 393 -3.79 12.93 0.83
CA HIS A 393 -3.48 11.51 0.78
C HIS A 393 -2.74 11.13 -0.52
N PRO A 394 -1.40 11.11 -0.54
CA PRO A 394 -0.64 10.65 -1.70
C PRO A 394 -0.82 9.16 -1.98
N GLU A 395 -1.25 8.37 -1.00
CA GLU A 395 -1.53 6.96 -1.15
C GLU A 395 -2.87 6.68 -1.84
N TYR A 396 -3.81 7.63 -1.83
CA TYR A 396 -5.08 7.44 -2.51
C TYR A 396 -4.94 7.68 -4.01
N LEU A 397 -5.49 6.76 -4.75
CA LEU A 397 -5.55 6.80 -6.20
C LEU A 397 -6.99 6.66 -6.64
N PRO A 398 -7.33 7.12 -7.85
CA PRO A 398 -8.68 6.95 -8.38
C PRO A 398 -9.16 5.50 -8.33
N GLU A 399 -8.29 4.54 -8.61
CA GLU A 399 -8.65 3.11 -8.57
C GLU A 399 -8.75 2.54 -7.14
N PHE A 400 -8.24 3.25 -6.15
CA PHE A 400 -8.39 2.90 -4.73
C PHE A 400 -9.80 3.14 -4.21
N ASN A 401 -10.63 3.83 -4.98
CA ASN A 401 -12.06 4.04 -4.72
C ASN A 401 -12.84 2.75 -5.02
N SER A 402 -12.43 1.66 -4.35
CA SER A 402 -13.28 0.49 -4.25
C SER A 402 -14.62 0.87 -3.65
N ASN A 403 -15.65 0.11 -3.94
CA ASN A 403 -16.98 0.23 -3.33
C ASN A 403 -16.92 0.47 -1.81
N ARG A 404 -15.91 -0.07 -1.14
CA ARG A 404 -15.70 0.05 0.30
C ARG A 404 -15.26 1.45 0.74
N VAL A 405 -14.30 2.07 0.04
CA VAL A 405 -13.88 3.45 0.30
C VAL A 405 -15.01 4.40 0.03
N ALA A 406 -15.74 4.20 -1.09
CA ALA A 406 -16.92 4.97 -1.41
C ALA A 406 -18.01 4.82 -0.34
N LYS A 407 -18.33 3.60 0.11
CA LYS A 407 -19.28 3.35 1.21
C LYS A 407 -18.85 4.05 2.49
N PHE A 408 -17.56 3.99 2.83
CA PHE A 408 -17.06 4.71 4.00
C PHE A 408 -17.29 6.21 3.89
N PHE A 409 -16.89 6.82 2.78
CA PHE A 409 -17.09 8.25 2.60
C PHE A 409 -18.57 8.61 2.63
N LEU A 410 -19.41 7.86 1.94
CA LEU A 410 -20.86 8.09 1.91
C LEU A 410 -21.49 7.90 3.29
N SER A 411 -21.16 6.83 3.99
CA SER A 411 -21.78 6.51 5.29
C SER A 411 -21.22 7.35 6.43
N PHE A 412 -19.90 7.47 6.52
CA PHE A 412 -19.24 8.11 7.65
C PHE A 412 -19.13 9.63 7.48
N ARG A 413 -18.77 10.08 6.28
CA ARG A 413 -18.54 11.50 6.00
C ARG A 413 -19.80 12.24 5.55
N TYR A 414 -20.57 11.64 4.66
CA TYR A 414 -21.80 12.25 4.16
C TYR A 414 -23.05 11.81 4.92
N LYS A 415 -22.90 10.95 5.95
CA LYS A 415 -24.01 10.46 6.81
C LYS A 415 -25.13 9.77 6.04
N ILE A 416 -24.86 9.23 4.87
CA ILE A 416 -25.81 8.44 4.09
C ILE A 416 -25.78 7.03 4.66
N GLN A 417 -26.78 6.69 5.46
CA GLN A 417 -26.94 5.33 5.97
C GLN A 417 -27.26 4.36 4.83
N ASN A 418 -26.50 3.26 4.73
CA ASN A 418 -26.69 2.24 3.70
C ASN A 418 -26.75 2.82 2.26
N PRO A 419 -25.66 3.42 1.74
CA PRO A 419 -25.69 4.01 0.42
C PRO A 419 -26.03 2.96 -0.64
N THR A 420 -26.88 3.35 -1.61
CA THR A 420 -27.27 2.48 -2.71
C THR A 420 -26.11 2.24 -3.67
N LYS A 421 -26.22 1.18 -4.49
CA LYS A 421 -25.23 0.89 -5.52
C LYS A 421 -25.02 2.08 -6.46
N GLU A 422 -26.09 2.74 -6.88
CA GLU A 422 -26.03 3.92 -7.74
C GLU A 422 -25.32 5.11 -7.07
N GLN A 423 -25.55 5.33 -5.77
CA GLN A 423 -24.85 6.37 -5.01
C GLN A 423 -23.35 6.06 -4.92
N ILE A 424 -23.00 4.80 -4.71
CA ILE A 424 -21.62 4.34 -4.66
C ILE A 424 -20.96 4.51 -6.03
N GLU A 425 -21.60 4.04 -7.10
CA GLU A 425 -21.09 4.15 -8.47
C GLU A 425 -20.94 5.61 -8.88
N LYS A 426 -21.95 6.45 -8.58
CA LYS A 426 -21.85 7.88 -8.82
C LYS A 426 -20.69 8.51 -8.08
N PHE A 427 -20.52 8.22 -6.78
CA PHE A 427 -19.42 8.74 -6.00
C PHE A 427 -18.06 8.30 -6.58
N ILE A 428 -17.93 7.03 -6.96
CA ILE A 428 -16.72 6.50 -7.62
C ILE A 428 -16.50 7.22 -8.95
N ASN A 429 -17.51 7.35 -9.78
CA ASN A 429 -17.40 8.01 -11.09
C ASN A 429 -17.06 9.49 -10.95
N ASP A 430 -17.66 10.20 -10.00
CA ASP A 430 -17.33 11.60 -9.69
C ASP A 430 -15.86 11.75 -9.22
N MET A 431 -15.32 10.74 -8.53
CA MET A 431 -13.94 10.67 -8.08
C MET A 431 -12.95 10.22 -9.16
N ILE A 432 -13.41 9.42 -10.14
CA ILE A 432 -12.59 8.81 -11.21
C ILE A 432 -12.83 9.52 -12.55
N SER A 433 -13.63 10.59 -12.61
CA SER A 433 -13.88 11.27 -13.88
C SER A 433 -12.56 11.46 -14.66
N ASP A 434 -12.59 11.27 -15.96
CA ASP A 434 -11.39 11.32 -16.82
C ASP A 434 -10.54 12.56 -16.61
N GLU A 435 -11.19 13.68 -16.28
CA GLU A 435 -10.52 14.93 -15.97
C GLU A 435 -9.79 14.86 -14.61
N PHE A 436 -10.32 14.09 -13.67
CA PHE A 436 -9.72 13.85 -12.37
C PHE A 436 -8.48 12.94 -12.49
N ALA A 437 -8.62 11.78 -13.11
CA ALA A 437 -7.53 10.81 -13.26
C ALA A 437 -6.33 11.39 -14.03
N LYS A 438 -6.59 12.25 -15.03
CA LYS A 438 -5.55 12.93 -15.80
C LYS A 438 -4.81 14.02 -15.04
N ASN A 439 -5.41 14.61 -14.02
CA ASN A 439 -4.90 15.80 -13.34
C ASN A 439 -4.38 15.53 -11.91
N VAL A 440 -4.49 14.30 -11.37
CA VAL A 440 -3.97 13.98 -10.04
C VAL A 440 -2.46 13.78 -10.10
N ASN A 441 -1.73 14.58 -9.34
CA ASN A 441 -0.29 14.47 -9.20
C ASN A 441 0.13 13.50 -8.08
N ALA A 442 -0.73 12.52 -7.72
CA ALA A 442 -0.44 11.57 -6.64
C ALA A 442 0.87 10.81 -6.85
N ILE A 443 1.21 10.47 -8.10
CA ILE A 443 2.50 9.85 -8.44
C ILE A 443 3.67 10.77 -8.09
N GLU A 444 3.54 12.07 -8.38
CA GLU A 444 4.58 13.06 -8.07
C GLU A 444 4.73 13.23 -6.56
N TYR A 445 3.62 13.33 -5.81
CA TYR A 445 3.66 13.34 -4.36
C TYR A 445 4.30 12.09 -3.78
N ARG A 446 4.03 10.91 -4.36
CA ARG A 446 4.67 9.65 -3.95
C ARG A 446 6.16 9.65 -4.19
N LYS A 447 6.62 10.14 -5.34
CA LYS A 447 8.05 10.30 -5.62
C LYS A 447 8.70 11.20 -4.59
N LEU A 448 8.07 12.32 -4.28
CA LEU A 448 8.54 13.29 -3.30
C LEU A 448 8.62 12.67 -1.89
N CYS A 449 7.55 12.03 -1.42
CA CYS A 449 7.53 11.33 -0.13
C CYS A 449 8.56 10.19 -0.07
N ASN A 450 8.68 9.43 -1.16
CA ASN A 450 9.64 8.33 -1.26
C ASN A 450 11.08 8.85 -1.19
N TYR A 451 11.40 9.90 -1.94
CA TYR A 451 12.73 10.51 -1.89
C TYR A 451 13.02 11.09 -0.50
N PHE A 452 12.05 11.80 0.09
CA PHE A 452 12.15 12.34 1.44
C PHE A 452 12.52 11.26 2.46
N MET A 453 11.80 10.15 2.49
CA MET A 453 12.04 9.10 3.48
C MET A 453 13.38 8.37 3.29
N LYS A 454 13.90 8.27 2.06
CA LYS A 454 15.02 7.37 1.73
C LYS A 454 16.38 8.03 1.69
N ASN A 455 16.43 9.33 1.56
CA ASN A 455 17.64 10.11 1.45
C ASN A 455 17.77 11.17 2.52
#